data_c5084736e068aa8e8773eaaf67fe66dc
#
_entry.id   c5084736e068aa8e8773eaaf67fe66dc
#
_cell.length_a   1.000
_cell.length_b   1.000
_cell.length_c   1.000
_cell.angle_alpha   90.00
_cell.angle_beta   90.00
_cell.angle_gamma   90.00
#
_symmetry.space_group_name_H-M   'P 1'
#
loop_
_entity.id
_entity.type
_entity.pdbx_description
1 polymer ?
#
loop_
_entity_poly.entity_id
_entity_poly.type
_entity_poly.pdbx_seq_one_letter_code
_entity_poly.pdbx_strand_id
1 'polypeptide(L)'
;MDRQKLQDAQSWVKSELERSARFWLDHGMDKEHGGVYTCLDRKGEIYSTDKSVWMQGRCGWIFAFLCHNYGVKEEWLEASKSCLDFMEAHCFNHACGDRMYFTVTAEGKPLRQRRYYFSEAFCAIANAEYYGVTGDKQRLERARQCYDLYWDLSQGKEIGRAHV
;
A
#
# COMPACT_ATOMS: atom_id res chain seq x y z
N MET A 1 2.61 -37.97 -0.30
CA MET A 1 2.42 -36.87 0.68
C MET A 1 1.15 -37.16 1.44
N ASP A 2 1.17 -37.08 2.77
CA ASP A 2 0.03 -37.41 3.63
C ASP A 2 -1.04 -36.31 3.51
N ARG A 3 -2.25 -36.69 3.10
CA ARG A 3 -3.38 -35.81 2.87
C ARG A 3 -3.77 -35.03 4.15
N GLN A 4 -3.67 -35.69 5.30
CA GLN A 4 -3.99 -35.08 6.59
C GLN A 4 -3.01 -33.94 6.89
N LYS A 5 -1.72 -34.17 6.70
CA LYS A 5 -0.69 -33.14 6.92
C LYS A 5 -0.87 -31.92 6.01
N LEU A 6 -1.36 -32.14 4.79
CA LEU A 6 -1.68 -31.02 3.87
C LEU A 6 -2.86 -30.20 4.37
N GLN A 7 -3.92 -30.88 4.84
CA GLN A 7 -5.09 -30.21 5.39
C GLN A 7 -4.75 -29.42 6.65
N ASP A 8 -3.95 -30.00 7.53
CA ASP A 8 -3.49 -29.34 8.75
C ASP A 8 -2.65 -28.10 8.44
N ALA A 9 -1.70 -28.21 7.48
CA ALA A 9 -0.89 -27.10 7.02
C ALA A 9 -1.73 -25.99 6.38
N GLN A 10 -2.70 -26.34 5.56
CA GLN A 10 -3.62 -25.38 4.93
C GLN A 10 -4.45 -24.63 5.99
N SER A 11 -4.98 -25.35 6.96
CA SER A 11 -5.77 -24.76 8.06
C SER A 11 -4.92 -23.79 8.89
N TRP A 12 -3.68 -24.20 9.19
CA TRP A 12 -2.74 -23.35 9.92
C TRP A 12 -2.39 -22.08 9.14
N VAL A 13 -2.03 -22.18 7.86
CA VAL A 13 -1.72 -21.02 7.02
C VAL A 13 -2.90 -20.06 6.94
N LYS A 14 -4.12 -20.59 6.80
CA LYS A 14 -5.33 -19.77 6.77
C LYS A 14 -5.53 -18.99 8.07
N SER A 15 -5.36 -19.65 9.21
CA SER A 15 -5.48 -18.99 10.53
C SER A 15 -4.41 -17.91 10.74
N GLU A 16 -3.18 -18.15 10.28
CA GLU A 16 -2.09 -17.16 10.35
C GLU A 16 -2.34 -15.95 9.44
N LEU A 17 -2.92 -16.16 8.25
CA LEU A 17 -3.32 -15.08 7.37
C LEU A 17 -4.39 -14.18 8.02
N GLU A 18 -5.42 -14.80 8.59
CA GLU A 18 -6.50 -14.07 9.27
C GLU A 18 -5.98 -13.31 10.50
N ARG A 19 -5.10 -13.93 11.29
CA ARG A 19 -4.46 -13.30 12.45
C ARG A 19 -3.60 -12.12 12.04
N SER A 20 -2.81 -12.25 10.98
CA SER A 20 -1.97 -11.18 10.46
C SER A 20 -2.80 -10.02 9.91
N ALA A 21 -3.85 -10.30 9.15
CA ALA A 21 -4.76 -9.27 8.65
C ALA A 21 -5.43 -8.52 9.82
N ARG A 22 -5.91 -9.25 10.85
CA ARG A 22 -6.52 -8.66 12.06
C ARG A 22 -5.54 -7.75 12.79
N PHE A 23 -4.28 -8.19 12.97
CA PHE A 23 -3.26 -7.37 13.63
C PHE A 23 -3.11 -5.99 12.96
N TRP A 24 -3.02 -5.95 11.62
CA TRP A 24 -2.88 -4.68 10.90
C TRP A 24 -4.14 -3.82 10.93
N LEU A 25 -5.33 -4.42 10.93
CA LEU A 25 -6.60 -3.70 11.08
C LEU A 25 -6.73 -3.06 12.46
N ASP A 26 -6.32 -3.79 13.51
CA ASP A 26 -6.50 -3.35 14.89
C ASP A 26 -5.44 -2.32 15.32
N HIS A 27 -4.20 -2.46 14.83
CA HIS A 27 -3.07 -1.68 15.30
C HIS A 27 -2.43 -0.77 14.24
N GLY A 28 -2.52 -1.15 12.98
CA GLY A 28 -1.80 -0.44 11.91
C GLY A 28 -2.58 0.72 11.29
N MET A 29 -3.91 0.65 11.21
CA MET A 29 -4.69 1.66 10.50
C MET A 29 -4.73 2.98 11.27
N ASP A 30 -4.32 4.07 10.60
CA ASP A 30 -4.45 5.44 11.13
C ASP A 30 -5.87 5.96 10.87
N LYS A 31 -6.65 6.05 11.94
CA LYS A 31 -8.05 6.50 11.87
C LYS A 31 -8.20 8.03 11.87
N GLU A 32 -7.14 8.75 12.19
CA GLU A 32 -7.15 10.23 12.24
C GLU A 32 -6.77 10.83 10.89
N HIS A 33 -5.68 10.35 10.29
CA HIS A 33 -5.13 10.93 9.06
C HIS A 33 -5.26 10.01 7.84
N GLY A 34 -5.73 8.78 8.03
CA GLY A 34 -5.83 7.77 6.97
C GLY A 34 -4.52 7.04 6.67
N GLY A 35 -4.62 5.99 5.86
CA GLY A 35 -3.48 5.13 5.56
C GLY A 35 -3.09 4.22 6.74
N VAL A 36 -1.85 3.74 6.73
CA VAL A 36 -1.34 2.79 7.70
C VAL A 36 -0.06 3.30 8.37
N TYR A 37 0.07 3.14 9.68
CA TYR A 37 1.34 3.29 10.40
C TYR A 37 2.28 2.16 9.99
N THR A 38 3.55 2.46 9.81
CA THR A 38 4.53 1.51 9.25
C THR A 38 5.60 1.07 10.24
N CYS A 39 5.61 1.66 11.41
CA CYS A 39 6.59 1.44 12.46
C CYS A 39 5.91 0.96 13.75
N LEU A 40 5.57 -0.32 13.79
CA LEU A 40 4.94 -0.98 14.92
C LEU A 40 5.85 -2.07 15.48
N ASP A 41 5.76 -2.30 16.79
CA ASP A 41 6.36 -3.46 17.41
C ASP A 41 5.46 -4.72 17.25
N ARG A 42 5.92 -5.86 17.78
CA ARG A 42 5.16 -7.12 17.72
C ARG A 42 3.85 -7.14 18.52
N LYS A 43 3.64 -6.16 19.37
CA LYS A 43 2.41 -6.00 20.15
C LYS A 43 1.44 -5.00 19.52
N GLY A 44 1.88 -4.31 18.46
CA GLY A 44 1.12 -3.27 17.78
C GLY A 44 1.33 -1.87 18.36
N GLU A 45 2.34 -1.67 19.23
CA GLU A 45 2.69 -0.35 19.73
C GLU A 45 3.43 0.44 18.65
N ILE A 46 2.95 1.63 18.34
CA ILE A 46 3.53 2.54 17.33
C ILE A 46 4.71 3.27 17.96
N TYR A 47 5.93 3.03 17.43
CA TYR A 47 7.15 3.70 17.91
C TYR A 47 7.63 4.84 17.00
N SER A 48 7.04 5.00 15.81
CA SER A 48 7.18 6.17 14.95
C SER A 48 5.91 6.35 14.14
N THR A 49 5.44 7.59 14.02
CA THR A 49 4.27 7.97 13.23
C THR A 49 4.61 8.30 11.78
N ASP A 50 5.88 8.34 11.42
CA ASP A 50 6.31 8.52 10.02
C ASP A 50 5.80 7.34 9.16
N LYS A 51 5.25 7.69 7.99
CA LYS A 51 4.66 6.72 7.08
C LYS A 51 5.55 6.47 5.88
N SER A 52 5.93 5.22 5.69
CA SER A 52 6.59 4.77 4.45
C SER A 52 5.57 4.66 3.32
N VAL A 53 5.79 5.37 2.23
CA VAL A 53 4.91 5.33 1.04
C VAL A 53 4.89 3.92 0.41
N TRP A 54 6.01 3.20 0.45
CA TRP A 54 6.04 1.80 0.01
C TRP A 54 5.06 0.92 0.79
N MET A 55 4.98 1.13 2.10
CA MET A 55 4.09 0.34 2.96
C MET A 55 2.63 0.74 2.78
N GLN A 56 2.32 2.00 2.45
CA GLN A 56 0.98 2.39 2.04
C GLN A 56 0.52 1.57 0.83
N GLY A 57 1.33 1.53 -0.23
CA GLY A 57 1.02 0.75 -1.42
C GLY A 57 0.91 -0.74 -1.15
N ARG A 58 1.83 -1.32 -0.35
CA ARG A 58 1.79 -2.74 0.02
C ARG A 58 0.58 -3.11 0.85
N CYS A 59 0.22 -2.26 1.82
CA CYS A 59 -0.96 -2.45 2.66
C CYS A 59 -2.25 -2.34 1.82
N GLY A 60 -2.35 -1.31 0.98
CA GLY A 60 -3.46 -1.17 0.04
C GLY A 60 -3.61 -2.38 -0.88
N TRP A 61 -2.49 -2.85 -1.44
CA TRP A 61 -2.49 -4.03 -2.29
C TRP A 61 -2.94 -5.30 -1.55
N ILE A 62 -2.37 -5.61 -0.38
CA ILE A 62 -2.66 -6.87 0.29
C ILE A 62 -4.13 -6.98 0.71
N PHE A 63 -4.74 -5.90 1.23
CA PHE A 63 -6.14 -5.92 1.60
C PHE A 63 -7.08 -6.03 0.40
N ALA A 64 -6.78 -5.39 -0.73
CA ALA A 64 -7.50 -5.60 -1.98
C ALA A 64 -7.33 -7.03 -2.50
N PHE A 65 -6.11 -7.57 -2.46
CA PHE A 65 -5.82 -8.96 -2.84
C PHE A 65 -6.58 -9.98 -1.97
N LEU A 66 -6.68 -9.72 -0.66
CA LEU A 66 -7.49 -10.57 0.22
C LEU A 66 -8.97 -10.54 -0.18
N CYS A 67 -9.52 -9.37 -0.50
CA CYS A 67 -10.88 -9.26 -1.01
C CYS A 67 -11.08 -10.02 -2.32
N HIS A 68 -10.12 -9.92 -3.24
CA HIS A 68 -10.19 -10.58 -4.55
C HIS A 68 -10.16 -12.12 -4.44
N ASN A 69 -9.35 -12.66 -3.53
CA ASN A 69 -9.08 -14.10 -3.47
C ASN A 69 -9.87 -14.85 -2.39
N TYR A 70 -10.31 -14.17 -1.34
CA TYR A 70 -10.98 -14.81 -0.20
C TYR A 70 -12.39 -14.28 0.06
N GLY A 71 -12.89 -13.42 -0.83
CA GLY A 71 -14.18 -12.78 -0.70
C GLY A 71 -14.10 -11.39 -0.06
N VAL A 72 -14.97 -10.51 -0.51
CA VAL A 72 -14.98 -9.11 -0.07
C VAL A 72 -15.42 -9.03 1.38
N LYS A 73 -14.55 -8.47 2.23
CA LYS A 73 -14.88 -8.01 3.58
C LYS A 73 -14.78 -6.48 3.61
N GLU A 74 -15.79 -5.82 4.13
CA GLU A 74 -15.88 -4.36 4.19
C GLU A 74 -14.64 -3.75 4.86
N GLU A 75 -14.24 -4.28 6.02
CA GLU A 75 -13.04 -3.83 6.76
C GLU A 75 -11.74 -3.92 5.95
N TRP A 76 -11.59 -4.93 5.08
CA TRP A 76 -10.43 -5.07 4.20
C TRP A 76 -10.48 -4.05 3.06
N LEU A 77 -11.66 -3.88 2.48
CA LEU A 77 -11.84 -2.93 1.38
C LEU A 77 -11.61 -1.49 1.86
N GLU A 78 -12.11 -1.15 3.04
CA GLU A 78 -11.89 0.14 3.69
C GLU A 78 -10.42 0.38 4.03
N ALA A 79 -9.71 -0.62 4.56
CA ALA A 79 -8.28 -0.52 4.84
C ALA A 79 -7.46 -0.29 3.55
N SER A 80 -7.78 -1.03 2.48
CA SER A 80 -7.17 -0.79 1.17
C SER A 80 -7.45 0.63 0.69
N LYS A 81 -8.71 1.04 0.69
CA LYS A 81 -9.14 2.37 0.26
C LYS A 81 -8.44 3.48 1.04
N SER A 82 -8.36 3.36 2.36
CA SER A 82 -7.68 4.33 3.22
C SER A 82 -6.22 4.55 2.82
N CYS A 83 -5.48 3.48 2.52
CA CYS A 83 -4.11 3.58 2.05
C CYS A 83 -4.01 4.26 0.67
N LEU A 84 -4.93 3.94 -0.25
CA LEU A 84 -4.96 4.54 -1.59
C LEU A 84 -5.32 6.03 -1.54
N ASP A 85 -6.32 6.40 -0.74
CA ASP A 85 -6.73 7.79 -0.55
C ASP A 85 -5.61 8.63 0.09
N PHE A 86 -4.92 8.07 1.08
CA PHE A 86 -3.76 8.71 1.70
C PHE A 86 -2.63 8.94 0.70
N MET A 87 -2.32 7.95 -0.14
CA MET A 87 -1.30 8.11 -1.18
C MET A 87 -1.69 9.19 -2.19
N GLU A 88 -2.95 9.21 -2.62
CA GLU A 88 -3.47 10.19 -3.56
C GLU A 88 -3.35 11.61 -3.02
N ALA A 89 -3.70 11.82 -1.76
CA ALA A 89 -3.74 13.15 -1.15
C ALA A 89 -2.35 13.69 -0.78
N HIS A 90 -1.37 12.79 -0.45
CA HIS A 90 -0.17 13.23 0.27
C HIS A 90 1.15 12.73 -0.30
N CYS A 91 1.13 11.71 -1.16
CA CYS A 91 2.39 11.04 -1.48
C CYS A 91 3.00 11.44 -2.83
N PHE A 92 2.37 12.31 -3.60
CA PHE A 92 2.87 12.79 -4.88
C PHE A 92 3.55 14.17 -4.77
N ASN A 93 4.71 14.29 -5.39
CA ASN A 93 5.42 15.56 -5.55
C ASN A 93 5.09 16.16 -6.92
N HIS A 94 4.01 16.95 -6.98
CA HIS A 94 3.56 17.60 -8.22
C HIS A 94 4.57 18.58 -8.79
N ALA A 95 5.44 19.16 -7.98
CA ALA A 95 6.52 20.04 -8.44
C ALA A 95 7.68 19.28 -9.09
N CYS A 96 7.69 17.95 -8.96
CA CYS A 96 8.75 17.07 -9.46
C CYS A 96 8.19 15.98 -10.41
N GLY A 97 7.25 16.36 -11.28
CA GLY A 97 6.69 15.47 -12.32
C GLY A 97 5.92 14.27 -11.70
N ASP A 98 5.17 14.51 -10.64
CA ASP A 98 4.36 13.52 -9.91
C ASP A 98 5.16 12.33 -9.32
N ARG A 99 6.48 12.52 -9.12
CA ARG A 99 7.29 11.55 -8.40
C ARG A 99 6.74 11.36 -6.99
N MET A 100 6.74 10.12 -6.52
CA MET A 100 6.26 9.83 -5.17
C MET A 100 7.35 10.04 -4.13
N TYR A 101 6.94 10.52 -2.94
CA TYR A 101 7.81 10.54 -1.77
C TYR A 101 8.14 9.12 -1.30
N PHE A 102 9.21 8.99 -0.53
CA PHE A 102 9.59 7.74 0.14
C PHE A 102 8.98 7.66 1.55
N THR A 103 9.00 8.80 2.27
CA THR A 103 8.47 8.90 3.64
C THR A 103 7.77 10.25 3.80
N VAL A 104 6.66 10.21 4.51
CA VAL A 104 5.86 11.39 4.90
C VAL A 104 5.54 11.32 6.40
N THR A 105 5.13 12.44 7.01
CA THR A 105 4.62 12.44 8.40
C THR A 105 3.25 11.72 8.48
N ALA A 106 2.72 11.56 9.69
CA ALA A 106 1.37 11.02 9.88
C ALA A 106 0.32 11.81 9.08
N GLU A 107 0.42 13.14 9.08
CA GLU A 107 -0.48 14.08 8.39
C GLU A 107 -0.18 14.22 6.89
N GLY A 108 0.82 13.48 6.37
CA GLY A 108 1.18 13.51 4.96
C GLY A 108 2.17 14.59 4.54
N LYS A 109 2.85 15.29 5.47
CA LYS A 109 3.90 16.26 5.10
C LYS A 109 5.14 15.52 4.58
N PRO A 110 5.75 15.97 3.47
CA PRO A 110 6.93 15.33 2.91
C PRO A 110 8.12 15.36 3.89
N LEU A 111 8.77 14.19 4.07
CA LEU A 111 9.99 14.05 4.84
C LEU A 111 11.17 13.68 3.97
N ARG A 112 10.95 12.76 3.03
CA ARG A 112 12.03 12.23 2.22
C ARG A 112 11.55 11.82 0.83
N GLN A 113 12.31 12.17 -0.18
CA GLN A 113 12.20 11.65 -1.54
C GLN A 113 13.48 10.88 -1.90
N ARG A 114 13.35 9.77 -2.65
CA ARG A 114 14.48 8.96 -3.11
C ARG A 114 14.47 8.87 -4.63
N ARG A 115 15.63 8.51 -5.20
CA ARG A 115 15.77 8.25 -6.65
C ARG A 115 15.08 6.96 -7.10
N TYR A 116 14.83 6.03 -6.17
CA TYR A 116 14.16 4.78 -6.48
C TYR A 116 12.68 5.01 -6.81
N TYR A 117 12.16 4.18 -7.68
CA TYR A 117 10.80 4.23 -8.26
C TYR A 117 9.87 3.14 -7.72
N PHE A 118 10.19 2.58 -6.55
CA PHE A 118 9.34 1.54 -5.95
C PHE A 118 8.06 2.10 -5.32
N SER A 119 8.03 3.36 -4.93
CA SER A 119 6.79 3.99 -4.44
C SER A 119 5.74 4.00 -5.55
N GLU A 120 6.14 4.40 -6.74
CA GLU A 120 5.31 4.40 -7.95
C GLU A 120 4.85 2.98 -8.32
N ALA A 121 5.75 1.99 -8.26
CA ALA A 121 5.41 0.59 -8.53
C ALA A 121 4.37 0.05 -7.54
N PHE A 122 4.55 0.29 -6.23
CA PHE A 122 3.58 -0.17 -5.22
C PHE A 122 2.26 0.58 -5.30
N CYS A 123 2.27 1.85 -5.66
CA CYS A 123 1.04 2.60 -5.92
C CYS A 123 0.28 2.03 -7.13
N ALA A 124 1.00 1.70 -8.21
CA ALA A 124 0.41 1.12 -9.41
C ALA A 124 -0.29 -0.21 -9.11
N ILE A 125 0.42 -1.16 -8.47
CA ILE A 125 -0.16 -2.49 -8.19
C ILE A 125 -1.33 -2.42 -7.21
N ALA A 126 -1.28 -1.52 -6.20
CA ALA A 126 -2.35 -1.37 -5.23
C ALA A 126 -3.64 -0.82 -5.87
N ASN A 127 -3.50 0.21 -6.70
CA ASN A 127 -4.65 0.77 -7.44
C ASN A 127 -5.22 -0.23 -8.46
N ALA A 128 -4.36 -1.01 -9.15
CA ALA A 128 -4.80 -2.03 -10.09
C ALA A 128 -5.57 -3.15 -9.39
N GLU A 129 -5.09 -3.64 -8.24
CA GLU A 129 -5.76 -4.68 -7.48
C GLU A 129 -7.11 -4.21 -6.92
N TYR A 130 -7.15 -2.99 -6.37
CA TYR A 130 -8.39 -2.39 -5.88
C TYR A 130 -9.42 -2.22 -7.01
N TYR A 131 -8.99 -1.79 -8.20
CA TYR A 131 -9.84 -1.75 -9.39
C TYR A 131 -10.38 -3.14 -9.73
N GLY A 132 -9.56 -4.18 -9.66
CA GLY A 132 -9.99 -5.56 -9.92
C GLY A 132 -11.13 -6.04 -9.02
N VAL A 133 -11.21 -5.51 -7.78
CA VAL A 133 -12.30 -5.83 -6.84
C VAL A 133 -13.53 -4.96 -7.03
N THR A 134 -13.32 -3.65 -7.30
CA THR A 134 -14.40 -2.64 -7.23
C THR A 134 -14.92 -2.15 -8.58
N GLY A 135 -14.12 -2.30 -9.64
CA GLY A 135 -14.39 -1.68 -10.94
C GLY A 135 -14.19 -0.15 -10.97
N ASP A 136 -13.58 0.44 -9.95
CA ASP A 136 -13.34 1.90 -9.87
C ASP A 136 -12.36 2.36 -10.93
N LYS A 137 -12.89 3.02 -11.97
CA LYS A 137 -12.09 3.47 -13.12
C LYS A 137 -11.07 4.56 -12.77
N GLN A 138 -11.29 5.34 -11.71
CA GLN A 138 -10.31 6.34 -11.27
C GLN A 138 -9.05 5.64 -10.75
N ARG A 139 -9.22 4.53 -10.03
CA ARG A 139 -8.11 3.70 -9.55
C ARG A 139 -7.36 3.03 -10.71
N LEU A 140 -8.06 2.57 -11.74
CA LEU A 140 -7.40 2.04 -12.94
C LEU A 140 -6.55 3.11 -13.63
N GLU A 141 -7.07 4.33 -13.76
CA GLU A 141 -6.33 5.43 -14.38
C GLU A 141 -5.10 5.80 -13.55
N ARG A 142 -5.23 5.89 -12.21
CA ARG A 142 -4.08 6.12 -11.32
C ARG A 142 -3.04 5.00 -11.43
N ALA A 143 -3.47 3.75 -11.52
CA ALA A 143 -2.57 2.61 -11.72
C ALA A 143 -1.75 2.75 -13.00
N ARG A 144 -2.37 3.16 -14.11
CA ARG A 144 -1.69 3.38 -15.40
C ARG A 144 -0.68 4.52 -15.30
N GLN A 145 -1.07 5.67 -14.74
CA GLN A 145 -0.17 6.82 -14.57
C GLN A 145 1.07 6.46 -13.74
N CYS A 146 0.89 5.76 -12.62
CA CYS A 146 2.01 5.30 -11.81
C CYS A 146 2.86 4.25 -12.53
N TYR A 147 2.27 3.37 -13.32
CA TYR A 147 3.01 2.38 -14.12
C TYR A 147 3.84 3.05 -15.22
N ASP A 148 3.26 4.01 -15.95
CA ASP A 148 3.97 4.75 -17.01
C ASP A 148 5.15 5.53 -16.42
N LEU A 149 4.94 6.21 -15.28
CA LEU A 149 5.99 6.90 -14.57
C LEU A 149 7.09 5.94 -14.10
N TYR A 150 6.71 4.81 -13.48
CA TYR A 150 7.65 3.75 -13.10
C TYR A 150 8.46 3.26 -14.32
N TRP A 151 7.79 2.99 -15.43
CA TRP A 151 8.43 2.49 -16.65
C TRP A 151 9.44 3.50 -17.20
N ASP A 152 9.05 4.76 -17.32
CA ASP A 152 9.90 5.84 -17.81
C ASP A 152 11.16 6.03 -16.94
N LEU A 153 10.98 6.00 -15.61
CA LEU A 153 12.09 6.06 -14.66
C LEU A 153 13.02 4.85 -14.78
N SER A 154 12.47 3.65 -14.98
CA SER A 154 13.23 2.42 -15.15
C SER A 154 14.10 2.43 -16.41
N GLN A 155 13.68 3.16 -17.43
CA GLN A 155 14.43 3.37 -18.68
C GLN A 155 15.44 4.53 -18.61
N GLY A 156 15.61 5.14 -17.43
CA GLY A 156 16.55 6.24 -17.21
C GLY A 156 16.07 7.60 -17.73
N LYS A 157 14.79 7.77 -18.04
CA LYS A 157 14.26 9.10 -18.36
C LYS A 157 14.34 9.99 -17.12
N GLU A 158 14.94 11.18 -17.27
CA GLU A 158 14.97 12.20 -16.21
C GLU A 158 13.58 12.83 -16.08
N ILE A 159 12.80 12.38 -15.11
CA ILE A 159 11.53 12.99 -14.72
C ILE A 159 11.77 13.70 -13.40
N GLY A 160 11.94 15.03 -13.47
CA GLY A 160 12.15 15.87 -12.29
C GLY A 160 13.38 15.48 -11.46
N ARG A 161 14.32 16.37 -11.24
CA ARG A 161 15.43 16.14 -10.30
C ARG A 161 14.87 16.23 -8.88
N ALA A 162 14.86 15.11 -8.15
CA ALA A 162 14.73 15.18 -6.70
C ALA A 162 15.94 15.95 -6.17
N HIS A 163 15.74 17.20 -5.77
CA HIS A 163 16.74 17.89 -4.97
C HIS A 163 16.77 17.20 -3.60
N VAL A 164 17.92 16.65 -3.28
CA VAL A 164 18.27 16.08 -1.96
C VAL A 164 18.43 17.23 -0.96
#